data_6ee042710d48cc037ea6a64365d1968b
#
_entry.id   6ee042710d48cc037ea6a64365d1968b
#
_cell.length_a   1.000
_cell.length_b   1.000
_cell.length_c   1.000
_cell.angle_alpha   90.00
_cell.angle_beta   90.00
_cell.angle_gamma   90.00
#
_symmetry.space_group_name_H-M   'P 1'
#
loop_
_entity.id
_entity.type
_entity.pdbx_description
1 polymer ?
#
loop_
_entity_poly.entity_id
_entity_poly.type
_entity_poly.pdbx_seq_one_letter_code
_entity_poly.pdbx_strand_id
1 'polypeptide(L)'
;PVIFAEYAMDTADACHELGLKTVAVTAGYMHPGPAKEFFAKMDAANVDLKAFTDDFYFKVCGGRLQPVLDTLVYVAHETSCWLEITTLLIPGRNDSDTELEQLAAWCMKELGPDVPLHFSAFHPDYKLLDVTATPKATLQRARRIAMDAGLRYVYTGNVHDRDGGSTHCPGCGRPVIERDWYKI
;
A
#
# COMPACT_ATOMS: atom_id res chain seq x y z
N PRO A 1 -3.35 -4.00 13.33
CA PRO A 1 -3.64 -5.34 13.91
C PRO A 1 -2.44 -6.02 14.53
N VAL A 2 -1.20 -5.71 14.08
CA VAL A 2 0.03 -6.40 14.55
C VAL A 2 0.20 -6.42 16.08
N ILE A 3 -0.19 -5.35 16.77
CA ILE A 3 -0.08 -5.25 18.26
C ILE A 3 -1.05 -6.23 18.96
N PHE A 4 -2.18 -6.56 18.35
CA PHE A 4 -3.19 -7.49 18.83
C PHE A 4 -3.45 -8.58 17.79
N ALA A 5 -2.39 -9.27 17.34
CA ALA A 5 -2.48 -10.23 16.26
C ALA A 5 -3.41 -11.40 16.60
N GLU A 6 -3.35 -11.93 17.81
CA GLU A 6 -4.21 -13.01 18.28
C GLU A 6 -5.69 -12.60 18.25
N TYR A 7 -6.01 -11.41 18.77
CA TYR A 7 -7.39 -10.89 18.74
C TYR A 7 -7.88 -10.67 17.30
N ALA A 8 -7.01 -10.20 16.41
CA ALA A 8 -7.36 -10.02 15.01
C ALA A 8 -7.60 -11.36 14.29
N MET A 9 -6.81 -12.39 14.61
CA MET A 9 -7.00 -13.75 14.09
C MET A 9 -8.29 -14.38 14.61
N ASP A 10 -8.60 -14.26 15.90
CA ASP A 10 -9.87 -14.75 16.48
C ASP A 10 -11.07 -14.01 15.87
N THR A 11 -10.94 -12.71 15.62
CA THR A 11 -11.96 -11.91 14.92
C THR A 11 -12.15 -12.40 13.48
N ALA A 12 -11.07 -12.72 12.78
CA ALA A 12 -11.14 -13.24 11.41
C ALA A 12 -11.87 -14.60 11.35
N ASP A 13 -11.56 -15.50 12.29
CA ASP A 13 -12.25 -16.80 12.39
C ASP A 13 -13.76 -16.60 12.63
N ALA A 14 -14.14 -15.73 13.56
CA ALA A 14 -15.56 -15.41 13.82
C ALA A 14 -16.26 -14.76 12.60
N CYS A 15 -15.57 -13.92 11.86
CA CYS A 15 -16.09 -13.36 10.60
C CYS A 15 -16.33 -14.45 9.55
N HIS A 16 -15.37 -15.36 9.40
CA HIS A 16 -15.50 -16.47 8.44
C HIS A 16 -16.67 -17.41 8.78
N GLU A 17 -16.91 -17.69 10.06
CA GLU A 17 -18.10 -18.45 10.50
C GLU A 17 -19.42 -17.78 10.08
N LEU A 18 -19.42 -16.44 9.94
CA LEU A 18 -20.57 -15.66 9.46
C LEU A 18 -20.56 -15.46 7.94
N GLY A 19 -19.62 -16.05 7.22
CA GLY A 19 -19.46 -15.88 5.76
C GLY A 19 -18.92 -14.52 5.34
N LEU A 20 -18.31 -13.76 6.25
CA LEU A 20 -17.72 -12.46 5.98
C LEU A 20 -16.24 -12.58 5.60
N LYS A 21 -15.80 -11.73 4.67
CA LYS A 21 -14.40 -11.60 4.29
C LYS A 21 -13.65 -10.65 5.21
N THR A 22 -12.36 -10.95 5.43
CA THR A 22 -11.48 -10.18 6.33
C THR A 22 -10.37 -9.50 5.56
N VAL A 23 -10.13 -8.23 5.88
CA VAL A 23 -9.06 -7.42 5.27
C VAL A 23 -8.18 -6.83 6.36
N ALA A 24 -6.90 -7.16 6.33
CA ALA A 24 -5.91 -6.56 7.23
C ALA A 24 -5.38 -5.25 6.64
N VAL A 25 -5.50 -4.14 7.36
CA VAL A 25 -4.79 -2.90 7.08
C VAL A 25 -3.63 -2.79 8.07
N THR A 26 -2.39 -2.87 7.59
CA THR A 26 -1.24 -3.10 8.47
C THR A 26 0.05 -2.45 7.96
N ALA A 27 0.97 -2.13 8.85
CA ALA A 27 2.33 -1.72 8.47
C ALA A 27 3.20 -2.89 7.96
N GLY A 28 2.74 -4.14 8.04
CA GLY A 28 3.48 -5.31 7.60
C GLY A 28 4.79 -5.57 8.36
N TYR A 29 5.04 -4.85 9.44
CA TYR A 29 6.28 -4.98 10.22
C TYR A 29 6.14 -6.12 11.22
N MET A 30 6.38 -7.34 10.74
CA MET A 30 6.17 -8.57 11.50
C MET A 30 7.38 -9.50 11.40
N HIS A 31 7.57 -10.32 12.44
CA HIS A 31 8.50 -11.43 12.36
C HIS A 31 7.91 -12.56 11.47
N PRO A 32 8.70 -13.30 10.70
CA PRO A 32 8.22 -14.33 9.78
C PRO A 32 7.29 -15.39 10.39
N GLY A 33 7.54 -15.82 11.63
CA GLY A 33 6.69 -16.80 12.32
C GLY A 33 5.25 -16.31 12.50
N PRO A 34 5.03 -15.24 13.28
CA PRO A 34 3.71 -14.64 13.46
C PRO A 34 3.04 -14.18 12.15
N ALA A 35 3.82 -13.73 11.15
CA ALA A 35 3.28 -13.35 9.85
C ALA A 35 2.57 -14.51 9.15
N LYS A 36 3.13 -15.73 9.23
CA LYS A 36 2.54 -16.94 8.64
C LYS A 36 1.17 -17.25 9.23
N GLU A 37 1.06 -17.20 10.54
CA GLU A 37 -0.21 -17.47 11.24
C GLU A 37 -1.24 -16.40 10.94
N PHE A 38 -0.83 -15.13 10.98
CA PHE A 38 -1.70 -13.98 10.75
C PHE A 38 -2.28 -13.94 9.32
N PHE A 39 -1.42 -13.98 8.30
CA PHE A 39 -1.89 -13.87 6.91
C PHE A 39 -2.63 -15.13 6.41
N ALA A 40 -2.43 -16.28 7.04
CA ALA A 40 -3.24 -17.47 6.78
C ALA A 40 -4.73 -17.30 7.15
N LYS A 41 -5.05 -16.33 8.02
CA LYS A 41 -6.41 -16.01 8.46
C LYS A 41 -7.05 -14.83 7.71
N MET A 42 -6.31 -14.16 6.83
CA MET A 42 -6.78 -12.97 6.12
C MET A 42 -7.14 -13.29 4.68
N ASP A 43 -8.29 -12.82 4.21
CA ASP A 43 -8.66 -12.93 2.79
C ASP A 43 -7.91 -11.91 1.94
N ALA A 44 -7.65 -10.72 2.49
CA ALA A 44 -6.87 -9.67 1.84
C ALA A 44 -6.07 -8.84 2.84
N ALA A 45 -5.06 -8.15 2.35
CA ALA A 45 -4.26 -7.20 3.13
C ALA A 45 -3.95 -5.96 2.30
N ASN A 46 -4.07 -4.79 2.93
CA ASN A 46 -3.47 -3.55 2.46
C ASN A 46 -2.27 -3.26 3.37
N VAL A 47 -1.07 -3.33 2.81
CA VAL A 47 0.18 -3.18 3.55
C VAL A 47 0.79 -1.81 3.27
N ASP A 48 1.10 -1.08 4.32
CA ASP A 48 1.78 0.21 4.21
C ASP A 48 3.28 0.04 3.91
N LEU A 49 3.69 0.25 2.67
CA LEU A 49 5.09 0.49 2.30
C LEU A 49 5.35 2.00 2.40
N LYS A 50 5.77 2.46 3.57
CA LYS A 50 5.76 3.89 3.92
C LYS A 50 6.79 4.73 3.18
N ALA A 51 7.89 4.13 2.73
CA ALA A 51 8.97 4.74 1.97
C ALA A 51 9.86 3.65 1.37
N PHE A 52 10.80 4.04 0.52
CA PHE A 52 11.74 3.07 -0.07
C PHE A 52 13.20 3.32 0.33
N THR A 53 13.39 3.93 1.50
CA THR A 53 14.72 4.14 2.11
C THR A 53 14.74 3.66 3.56
N ASP A 54 15.84 3.02 3.96
CA ASP A 54 16.04 2.60 5.35
C ASP A 54 16.20 3.80 6.29
N ASP A 55 16.70 4.93 5.76
CA ASP A 55 16.82 6.20 6.51
C ASP A 55 15.46 6.74 6.95
N PHE A 56 14.47 6.74 6.06
CA PHE A 56 13.10 7.12 6.41
C PHE A 56 12.51 6.17 7.46
N TYR A 57 12.62 4.86 7.24
CA TYR A 57 12.13 3.87 8.19
C TYR A 57 12.76 4.04 9.57
N PHE A 58 14.07 4.26 9.65
CA PHE A 58 14.77 4.45 10.91
C PHE A 58 14.35 5.75 11.62
N LYS A 59 14.39 6.89 10.90
CA LYS A 59 14.16 8.22 11.49
C LYS A 59 12.70 8.56 11.75
N VAL A 60 11.81 8.11 10.87
CA VAL A 60 10.38 8.48 10.89
C VAL A 60 9.51 7.37 11.47
N CYS A 61 9.76 6.12 11.07
CA CYS A 61 8.94 4.99 11.50
C CYS A 61 9.49 4.28 12.75
N GLY A 62 10.76 4.50 13.13
CA GLY A 62 11.40 3.80 14.24
C GLY A 62 11.69 2.32 13.95
N GLY A 63 11.85 1.95 12.68
CA GLY A 63 12.05 0.57 12.22
C GLY A 63 13.06 0.45 11.09
N ARG A 64 12.93 -0.59 10.28
CA ARG A 64 13.75 -0.90 9.12
C ARG A 64 12.88 -1.23 7.91
N LEU A 65 13.36 -0.98 6.70
CA LEU A 65 12.64 -1.25 5.47
C LEU A 65 12.51 -2.77 5.19
N GLN A 66 13.61 -3.50 5.33
CA GLN A 66 13.70 -4.90 4.89
C GLN A 66 12.59 -5.81 5.47
N PRO A 67 12.23 -5.77 6.76
CA PRO A 67 11.15 -6.62 7.29
C PRO A 67 9.80 -6.40 6.62
N VAL A 68 9.52 -5.18 6.14
CA VAL A 68 8.27 -4.89 5.40
C VAL A 68 8.36 -5.49 3.99
N LEU A 69 9.49 -5.35 3.31
CA LEU A 69 9.72 -5.96 2.00
C LEU A 69 9.60 -7.49 2.07
N ASP A 70 10.19 -8.11 3.08
CA ASP A 70 10.09 -9.56 3.29
C ASP A 70 8.63 -10.01 3.50
N THR A 71 7.85 -9.23 4.26
CA THR A 71 6.42 -9.49 4.46
C THR A 71 5.64 -9.38 3.14
N LEU A 72 5.89 -8.35 2.33
CA LEU A 72 5.23 -8.16 1.04
C LEU A 72 5.49 -9.34 0.09
N VAL A 73 6.75 -9.77 -0.01
CA VAL A 73 7.14 -10.92 -0.84
C VAL A 73 6.47 -12.19 -0.34
N TYR A 74 6.48 -12.42 0.98
CA TYR A 74 5.82 -13.57 1.58
C TYR A 74 4.32 -13.61 1.26
N VAL A 75 3.62 -12.49 1.48
CA VAL A 75 2.16 -12.43 1.23
C VAL A 75 1.85 -12.66 -0.25
N ALA A 76 2.63 -12.07 -1.15
CA ALA A 76 2.40 -12.17 -2.59
C ALA A 76 2.63 -13.58 -3.16
N HIS A 77 3.59 -14.34 -2.62
CA HIS A 77 4.01 -15.61 -3.23
C HIS A 77 3.68 -16.85 -2.42
N GLU A 78 3.54 -16.72 -1.11
CA GLU A 78 3.40 -17.87 -0.21
C GLU A 78 2.00 -17.97 0.43
N THR A 79 1.07 -17.07 0.09
CA THR A 79 -0.28 -17.05 0.66
C THR A 79 -1.36 -16.90 -0.42
N SER A 80 -2.61 -17.19 -0.05
CA SER A 80 -3.80 -16.88 -0.85
C SER A 80 -4.40 -15.50 -0.51
N CYS A 81 -3.80 -14.75 0.41
CA CYS A 81 -4.25 -13.45 0.83
C CYS A 81 -4.04 -12.44 -0.31
N TRP A 82 -5.11 -11.77 -0.75
CA TRP A 82 -5.01 -10.72 -1.75
C TRP A 82 -4.20 -9.54 -1.22
N LEU A 83 -3.14 -9.13 -1.93
CA LEU A 83 -2.25 -8.05 -1.51
C LEU A 83 -2.53 -6.76 -2.26
N GLU A 84 -2.64 -5.66 -1.52
CA GLU A 84 -2.52 -4.29 -2.01
C GLU A 84 -1.50 -3.51 -1.18
N ILE A 85 -0.88 -2.50 -1.77
CA ILE A 85 0.16 -1.69 -1.12
C ILE A 85 -0.29 -0.23 -1.04
N THR A 86 -0.05 0.42 0.09
CA THR A 86 -0.27 1.86 0.24
C THR A 86 1.01 2.58 0.64
N THR A 87 1.31 3.68 -0.04
CA THR A 87 2.40 4.61 0.29
C THR A 87 1.84 6.00 0.53
N LEU A 88 1.91 6.48 1.77
CA LEU A 88 1.59 7.86 2.12
C LEU A 88 2.76 8.76 1.70
N LEU A 89 2.57 9.60 0.69
CA LEU A 89 3.62 10.51 0.22
C LEU A 89 3.66 11.76 1.09
N ILE A 90 4.83 12.07 1.63
CA ILE A 90 5.10 13.23 2.48
C ILE A 90 6.10 14.14 1.75
N PRO A 91 5.71 15.39 1.40
CA PRO A 91 6.57 16.29 0.63
C PRO A 91 7.96 16.46 1.22
N GLY A 92 9.00 16.30 0.39
CA GLY A 92 10.40 16.40 0.76
C GLY A 92 10.93 15.29 1.67
N ARG A 93 10.17 14.21 1.88
CA ARG A 93 10.58 13.08 2.73
C ARG A 93 10.75 11.77 1.95
N ASN A 94 9.73 11.39 1.18
CA ASN A 94 9.67 10.12 0.44
C ASN A 94 9.00 10.29 -0.95
N ASP A 95 9.00 11.52 -1.49
CA ASP A 95 8.33 11.86 -2.73
C ASP A 95 9.29 12.23 -3.88
N SER A 96 10.59 11.93 -3.76
CA SER A 96 11.57 12.14 -4.84
C SER A 96 11.34 11.15 -6.00
N ASP A 97 11.59 11.59 -7.23
CA ASP A 97 11.46 10.75 -8.42
C ASP A 97 12.32 9.49 -8.31
N THR A 98 13.56 9.62 -7.87
CA THR A 98 14.47 8.49 -7.69
C THR A 98 13.93 7.44 -6.72
N GLU A 99 13.36 7.86 -5.59
CA GLU A 99 12.78 6.92 -4.62
C GLU A 99 11.51 6.25 -5.16
N LEU A 100 10.65 7.01 -5.84
CA LEU A 100 9.45 6.49 -6.47
C LEU A 100 9.77 5.49 -7.60
N GLU A 101 10.79 5.76 -8.42
CA GLU A 101 11.31 4.85 -9.44
C GLU A 101 11.85 3.55 -8.83
N GLN A 102 12.62 3.65 -7.75
CA GLN A 102 13.13 2.48 -7.02
C GLN A 102 12.02 1.63 -6.42
N LEU A 103 11.03 2.26 -5.79
CA LEU A 103 9.85 1.59 -5.23
C LEU A 103 9.07 0.87 -6.33
N ALA A 104 8.76 1.56 -7.43
CA ALA A 104 8.02 1.00 -8.54
C ALA A 104 8.76 -0.16 -9.22
N ALA A 105 10.05 -0.01 -9.46
CA ALA A 105 10.90 -1.05 -10.04
C ALA A 105 10.97 -2.30 -9.14
N TRP A 106 11.07 -2.10 -7.82
CA TRP A 106 11.06 -3.20 -6.87
C TRP A 106 9.69 -3.90 -6.86
N CYS A 107 8.59 -3.17 -6.78
CA CYS A 107 7.24 -3.76 -6.87
C CYS A 107 7.07 -4.58 -8.14
N MET A 108 7.47 -4.02 -9.28
CA MET A 108 7.41 -4.70 -10.58
C MET A 108 8.20 -6.02 -10.58
N LYS A 109 9.43 -5.97 -10.04
CA LYS A 109 10.36 -7.11 -10.05
C LYS A 109 9.95 -8.21 -9.07
N GLU A 110 9.61 -7.84 -7.84
CA GLU A 110 9.40 -8.79 -6.74
C GLU A 110 7.93 -9.23 -6.59
N LEU A 111 6.97 -8.38 -6.96
CA LEU A 111 5.54 -8.65 -6.76
C LEU A 111 4.76 -8.80 -8.08
N GLY A 112 5.30 -8.28 -9.16
CA GLY A 112 4.68 -8.33 -10.49
C GLY A 112 3.77 -7.13 -10.80
N PRO A 113 3.24 -7.06 -12.04
CA PRO A 113 2.54 -5.89 -12.55
C PRO A 113 1.12 -5.72 -11.99
N ASP A 114 0.56 -6.74 -11.37
CA ASP A 114 -0.87 -6.79 -11.04
C ASP A 114 -1.18 -6.47 -9.57
N VAL A 115 -0.17 -6.30 -8.70
CA VAL A 115 -0.37 -5.88 -7.32
C VAL A 115 -0.78 -4.40 -7.28
N PRO A 116 -1.97 -4.05 -6.74
CA PRO A 116 -2.41 -2.67 -6.68
C PRO A 116 -1.52 -1.83 -5.75
N LEU A 117 -1.11 -0.66 -6.26
CA LEU A 117 -0.32 0.33 -5.52
C LEU A 117 -1.12 1.63 -5.36
N HIS A 118 -1.29 2.07 -4.12
CA HIS A 118 -2.00 3.28 -3.78
C HIS A 118 -1.03 4.36 -3.26
N PHE A 119 -0.98 5.52 -3.90
CA PHE A 119 -0.31 6.70 -3.37
C PHE A 119 -1.34 7.61 -2.71
N SER A 120 -1.20 7.82 -1.39
CA SER A 120 -2.11 8.65 -0.60
C SER A 120 -1.46 9.98 -0.22
N ALA A 121 -2.27 11.06 -0.23
CA ALA A 121 -1.80 12.37 0.20
C ALA A 121 -1.67 12.43 1.72
N PHE A 122 -0.54 12.96 2.18
CA PHE A 122 -0.32 13.36 3.57
C PHE A 122 -1.07 14.66 3.88
N HIS A 123 -1.62 14.74 5.06
CA HIS A 123 -2.14 15.96 5.68
C HIS A 123 -1.31 16.27 6.94
N PRO A 124 -0.91 17.54 7.18
CA PRO A 124 -0.13 17.90 8.37
C PRO A 124 -0.93 17.71 9.65
N ASP A 125 -0.43 16.81 10.51
CA ASP A 125 -1.02 16.49 11.79
C ASP A 125 0.04 16.15 12.82
N TYR A 126 -0.32 16.22 14.10
CA TYR A 126 0.47 15.84 15.27
C TYR A 126 1.89 16.48 15.26
N LYS A 127 2.95 15.72 14.97
CA LYS A 127 4.35 16.16 15.00
C LYS A 127 4.90 16.67 13.66
N LEU A 128 4.13 16.61 12.59
CA LEU A 128 4.54 17.01 11.23
C LEU A 128 3.71 18.22 10.75
N LEU A 129 3.51 19.20 11.63
CA LEU A 129 2.77 20.43 11.31
C LEU A 129 3.58 21.42 10.45
N ASP A 130 4.89 21.23 10.36
CA ASP A 130 5.82 22.01 9.55
C ASP A 130 5.93 21.55 8.08
N VAL A 131 5.31 20.43 7.75
CA VAL A 131 5.26 19.90 6.39
C VAL A 131 3.90 20.22 5.74
N THR A 132 3.92 20.72 4.52
CA THR A 132 2.69 21.02 3.78
C THR A 132 1.94 19.74 3.38
N ALA A 133 0.61 19.82 3.23
CA ALA A 133 -0.18 18.73 2.65
C ALA A 133 0.32 18.36 1.26
N THR A 134 0.24 17.11 0.90
CA THR A 134 0.72 16.63 -0.40
C THR A 134 -0.16 17.15 -1.53
N PRO A 135 0.41 17.90 -2.49
CA PRO A 135 -0.34 18.36 -3.64
C PRO A 135 -0.80 17.19 -4.52
N LYS A 136 -1.98 17.30 -5.11
CA LYS A 136 -2.51 16.33 -6.09
C LYS A 136 -1.50 16.03 -7.20
N ALA A 137 -0.80 17.05 -7.70
CA ALA A 137 0.21 16.90 -8.75
C ALA A 137 1.35 15.94 -8.36
N THR A 138 1.74 15.89 -7.08
CA THR A 138 2.74 14.94 -6.57
C THR A 138 2.24 13.49 -6.71
N LEU A 139 0.98 13.24 -6.33
CA LEU A 139 0.39 11.91 -6.46
C LEU A 139 0.25 11.48 -7.94
N GLN A 140 -0.19 12.40 -8.79
CA GLN A 140 -0.31 12.15 -10.23
C GLN A 140 1.06 11.86 -10.87
N ARG A 141 2.12 12.54 -10.43
CA ARG A 141 3.50 12.27 -10.83
C ARG A 141 3.95 10.88 -10.37
N ALA A 142 3.74 10.54 -9.10
CA ALA A 142 4.07 9.23 -8.55
C ALA A 142 3.33 8.09 -9.28
N ARG A 143 2.02 8.28 -9.53
CA ARG A 143 1.20 7.33 -10.30
C ARG A 143 1.79 7.10 -11.70
N ARG A 144 2.17 8.16 -12.40
CA ARG A 144 2.77 8.06 -13.74
C ARG A 144 4.09 7.30 -13.70
N ILE A 145 5.00 7.62 -12.76
CA ILE A 145 6.28 6.90 -12.60
C ILE A 145 6.04 5.41 -12.40
N ALA A 146 5.10 5.04 -11.54
CA ALA A 146 4.80 3.64 -11.27
C ALA A 146 4.17 2.92 -12.48
N MET A 147 3.29 3.59 -13.23
CA MET A 147 2.72 3.04 -14.46
C MET A 147 3.77 2.91 -15.57
N ASP A 148 4.67 3.87 -15.71
CA ASP A 148 5.78 3.84 -16.69
C ASP A 148 6.77 2.70 -16.35
N ALA A 149 6.91 2.33 -15.09
CA ALA A 149 7.66 1.14 -14.65
C ALA A 149 6.95 -0.19 -14.98
N GLY A 150 5.67 -0.16 -15.39
CA GLY A 150 4.90 -1.33 -15.84
C GLY A 150 3.80 -1.80 -14.88
N LEU A 151 3.60 -1.15 -13.73
CA LEU A 151 2.50 -1.48 -12.82
C LEU A 151 1.15 -1.11 -13.46
N ARG A 152 0.18 -2.02 -13.39
CA ARG A 152 -1.11 -1.88 -14.09
C ARG A 152 -2.18 -1.18 -13.26
N TYR A 153 -2.12 -1.32 -11.95
CA TYR A 153 -3.16 -0.85 -11.02
C TYR A 153 -2.53 0.13 -10.01
N VAL A 154 -2.45 1.41 -10.41
CA VAL A 154 -1.88 2.46 -9.56
C VAL A 154 -2.94 3.53 -9.30
N TYR A 155 -3.20 3.80 -8.02
CA TYR A 155 -4.26 4.68 -7.57
C TYR A 155 -3.74 5.88 -6.80
N THR A 156 -4.53 6.98 -6.80
CA THR A 156 -4.32 8.13 -5.94
C THR A 156 -5.42 8.21 -4.89
N GLY A 157 -5.06 8.50 -3.63
CA GLY A 157 -5.97 8.57 -2.49
C GLY A 157 -5.81 9.86 -1.68
N ASN A 158 -6.83 10.18 -0.86
CA ASN A 158 -6.91 11.38 -0.04
C ASN A 158 -6.88 12.72 -0.84
N VAL A 159 -7.16 12.66 -2.14
CA VAL A 159 -7.32 13.81 -3.03
C VAL A 159 -8.48 13.58 -3.98
N HIS A 160 -9.11 14.67 -4.46
CA HIS A 160 -10.10 14.57 -5.51
C HIS A 160 -9.41 14.40 -6.87
N ASP A 161 -9.26 13.15 -7.29
CA ASP A 161 -8.66 12.76 -8.57
C ASP A 161 -9.45 11.59 -9.17
N ARG A 162 -10.47 11.90 -9.95
CA ARG A 162 -11.37 10.90 -10.54
C ARG A 162 -10.63 9.87 -11.39
N ASP A 163 -9.69 10.32 -12.22
CA ASP A 163 -8.90 9.41 -13.06
C ASP A 163 -7.99 8.50 -12.22
N GLY A 164 -7.22 9.09 -11.30
CA GLY A 164 -6.34 8.34 -10.42
C GLY A 164 -7.08 7.47 -9.39
N GLY A 165 -8.32 7.77 -9.06
CA GLY A 165 -9.16 6.94 -8.18
C GLY A 165 -9.88 5.80 -8.90
N SER A 166 -10.00 5.86 -10.23
CA SER A 166 -10.74 4.89 -11.05
C SER A 166 -9.88 3.72 -11.48
N THR A 167 -10.52 2.56 -11.72
CA THR A 167 -9.84 1.37 -12.25
C THR A 167 -10.00 1.33 -13.76
N HIS A 168 -8.89 1.17 -14.46
CA HIS A 168 -8.84 1.10 -15.92
C HIS A 168 -8.45 -0.30 -16.39
N CYS A 169 -9.00 -0.71 -17.53
CA CYS A 169 -8.62 -1.95 -18.19
C CYS A 169 -7.15 -1.88 -18.64
N PRO A 170 -6.26 -2.78 -18.21
CA PRO A 170 -4.85 -2.71 -18.57
C PRO A 170 -4.58 -2.98 -20.07
N GLY A 171 -5.54 -3.61 -20.75
CA GLY A 171 -5.38 -3.91 -22.18
C GLY A 171 -5.81 -2.78 -23.11
N CYS A 172 -6.80 -1.95 -22.74
CA CYS A 172 -7.34 -0.91 -23.63
C CYS A 172 -7.48 0.47 -22.98
N GLY A 173 -7.11 0.64 -21.71
CA GLY A 173 -7.14 1.92 -21.00
C GLY A 173 -8.54 2.45 -20.65
N ARG A 174 -9.63 1.77 -21.04
CA ARG A 174 -10.99 2.23 -20.71
C ARG A 174 -11.29 2.06 -19.22
N PRO A 175 -11.99 3.00 -18.58
CA PRO A 175 -12.45 2.85 -17.21
C PRO A 175 -13.41 1.66 -17.11
N VAL A 176 -13.21 0.82 -16.11
CA VAL A 176 -14.08 -0.34 -15.79
C VAL A 176 -14.77 -0.16 -14.44
N ILE A 177 -14.17 0.61 -13.53
CA ILE A 177 -14.82 1.06 -12.29
C ILE A 177 -14.46 2.53 -12.14
N GLU A 178 -15.46 3.39 -12.35
CA GLU A 178 -15.30 4.82 -12.12
C GLU A 178 -15.60 5.16 -10.66
N ARG A 179 -14.74 5.97 -10.04
CA ARG A 179 -14.91 6.43 -8.67
C ARG A 179 -14.83 7.94 -8.60
N ASP A 180 -15.75 8.54 -7.86
CA ASP A 180 -15.73 9.94 -7.50
C ASP A 180 -15.94 10.04 -5.98
N TRP A 181 -14.84 10.04 -5.23
CA TRP A 181 -14.83 9.83 -3.78
C TRP A 181 -15.52 8.49 -3.43
N TYR A 182 -16.63 8.54 -2.72
CA TYR A 182 -17.42 7.40 -2.27
C TYR A 182 -18.54 6.99 -3.26
N LYS A 183 -18.62 7.65 -4.44
CA LYS A 183 -19.56 7.28 -5.51
C LYS A 183 -18.86 6.33 -6.51
N ILE A 184 -19.53 5.23 -6.82
CA ILE A 184 -19.13 4.22 -7.80
C ILE A 184 -20.18 4.15 -8.90
#